data_7a4fa3c997dcf5b7da1b56776bb8d7b2
#
_entry.id   7a4fa3c997dcf5b7da1b56776bb8d7b2
#
_cell.length_a   1.000
_cell.length_b   1.000
_cell.length_c   1.000
_cell.angle_alpha   90.00
_cell.angle_beta   90.00
_cell.angle_gamma   90.00
#
_symmetry.space_group_name_H-M   'P 1'
#
loop_
_entity.id
_entity.type
_entity.pdbx_description
1 polymer ?
#
loop_
_entity_poly.entity_id
_entity_poly.type
_entity_poly.pdbx_seq_one_letter_code
_entity_poly.pdbx_strand_id
1 'polypeptide(L)'
;MLKPRRIFVFPIAVTFSVLFILYIISWFSPIAGDSFIHDRTGYLGQFHIRHVWKACVDSYLYWNPRLGEMAAFFITSAPRLVWTVLNPVFVLALVLGLYVLALGRMPNLRRECGAWTWLFALSMFVSAGVTVYYVCLTRAGSMNYVWTGCLIVWFMNIYRTRWGKRITSPRWGLSSGCLIYGIFCGACNEGATIGMAAAFCIMAAVGMLRDRRVGAYVWCGFAGVALGGLFLFAAPGLYSRLGHDLGASEVLRKGGFCAYAESFGILLYYHARMLCKIYAVSAVLTGFLLFSGTERCREVIRKEKESFFYILFLLLLGGIMSVCYFPVCIPAHHVQFVSSLPVLAASTVLFSVLYRNEIMVRGLRAVTVCLAGATLFFGVVFTLEYYHVGSQAFQREELIHKAFQEGNLEPEVPSISPLFFDGTVS
;
A
#
# COMPACT_ATOMS: atom_id res chain seq x y z
N MET A 1 28.96 9.10 -33.54
CA MET A 1 27.62 9.77 -33.54
C MET A 1 26.79 9.20 -32.41
N LEU A 2 26.54 9.98 -31.36
CA LEU A 2 25.63 9.61 -30.26
C LEU A 2 24.21 9.62 -30.84
N LYS A 3 23.55 8.44 -30.94
CA LYS A 3 22.12 8.35 -31.28
C LYS A 3 21.35 9.27 -30.32
N PRO A 4 20.43 10.11 -30.84
CA PRO A 4 19.61 10.97 -29.98
C PRO A 4 18.91 10.11 -28.94
N ARG A 5 19.09 10.43 -27.66
CA ARG A 5 18.44 9.72 -26.54
C ARG A 5 16.94 9.93 -26.66
N ARG A 6 16.24 8.97 -27.24
CA ARG A 6 14.77 8.99 -27.32
C ARG A 6 14.21 8.95 -25.89
N ILE A 7 13.50 9.97 -25.50
CA ILE A 7 12.68 9.94 -24.29
C ILE A 7 11.43 9.12 -24.63
N PHE A 8 11.11 8.15 -23.79
CA PHE A 8 9.90 7.36 -24.00
C PHE A 8 8.68 8.18 -23.53
N VAL A 9 8.06 8.89 -24.46
CA VAL A 9 6.95 9.82 -24.18
C VAL A 9 5.73 9.08 -23.61
N PHE A 10 5.43 7.88 -24.10
CA PHE A 10 4.25 7.12 -23.70
C PHE A 10 4.19 6.80 -22.19
N PRO A 11 5.23 6.23 -21.53
CA PRO A 11 5.23 6.05 -20.07
C PRO A 11 5.05 7.34 -19.29
N ILE A 12 5.60 8.45 -19.77
CA ILE A 12 5.46 9.76 -19.13
C ILE A 12 4.03 10.25 -19.25
N ALA A 13 3.44 10.17 -20.45
CA ALA A 13 2.05 10.58 -20.68
C ALA A 13 1.07 9.79 -19.80
N VAL A 14 1.21 8.45 -19.71
CA VAL A 14 0.37 7.63 -18.82
C VAL A 14 0.55 8.04 -17.37
N THR A 15 1.79 8.31 -16.92
CA THR A 15 2.04 8.75 -15.53
C THR A 15 1.31 10.05 -15.22
N PHE A 16 1.41 11.05 -16.10
CA PHE A 16 0.69 12.32 -15.92
C PHE A 16 -0.83 12.15 -15.98
N SER A 17 -1.35 11.31 -16.88
CA SER A 17 -2.77 11.01 -16.95
C SER A 17 -3.28 10.38 -15.65
N VAL A 18 -2.54 9.42 -15.06
CA VAL A 18 -2.88 8.80 -13.79
C VAL A 18 -2.87 9.83 -12.65
N LEU A 19 -1.87 10.70 -12.60
CA LEU A 19 -1.81 11.77 -11.59
C LEU A 19 -2.98 12.74 -11.71
N PHE A 20 -3.33 13.14 -12.92
CA PHE A 20 -4.45 14.03 -13.19
C PHE A 20 -5.79 13.39 -12.80
N ILE A 21 -6.01 12.12 -13.17
CA ILE A 21 -7.17 11.33 -12.77
C ILE A 21 -7.28 11.27 -11.23
N LEU A 22 -6.20 10.91 -10.56
CA LEU A 22 -6.18 10.84 -9.10
C LEU A 22 -6.44 12.19 -8.44
N TYR A 23 -5.95 13.29 -9.02
CA TYR A 23 -6.22 14.64 -8.56
C TYR A 23 -7.72 14.97 -8.64
N ILE A 24 -8.36 14.71 -9.80
CA ILE A 24 -9.79 14.96 -9.97
C ILE A 24 -10.61 14.11 -9.00
N ILE A 25 -10.33 12.81 -8.92
CA ILE A 25 -11.03 11.90 -8.01
C ILE A 25 -10.86 12.35 -6.55
N SER A 26 -9.65 12.73 -6.16
CA SER A 26 -9.39 13.21 -4.79
C SER A 26 -10.17 14.50 -4.48
N TRP A 27 -10.38 15.37 -5.47
CA TRP A 27 -11.20 16.58 -5.31
C TRP A 27 -12.67 16.25 -5.04
N PHE A 28 -13.23 15.31 -5.78
CA PHE A 28 -14.62 14.90 -5.68
C PHE A 28 -14.87 13.78 -4.66
N SER A 29 -13.83 13.26 -4.02
CA SER A 29 -13.99 12.24 -3.00
C SER A 29 -14.85 12.76 -1.85
N PRO A 30 -15.99 12.12 -1.57
CA PRO A 30 -16.87 12.54 -0.51
C PRO A 30 -16.19 12.39 0.84
N ILE A 31 -16.47 13.32 1.74
CA ILE A 31 -16.05 13.21 3.14
C ILE A 31 -16.90 12.12 3.83
N ALA A 32 -18.06 11.79 3.27
CA ALA A 32 -19.05 10.90 3.86
C ALA A 32 -18.55 9.46 4.16
N GLY A 33 -17.56 8.94 3.42
CA GLY A 33 -16.88 7.70 3.78
C GLY A 33 -16.05 7.80 5.07
N ASP A 34 -15.87 9.00 5.59
CA ASP A 34 -15.14 9.33 6.80
C ASP A 34 -16.08 9.85 7.93
N SER A 35 -17.39 9.56 7.85
CA SER A 35 -18.41 10.02 8.82
C SER A 35 -18.00 9.76 10.26
N PHE A 36 -17.43 8.58 10.52
CA PHE A 36 -16.88 8.20 11.80
C PHE A 36 -15.77 9.14 12.32
N ILE A 37 -14.95 9.67 11.42
CA ILE A 37 -13.89 10.63 11.75
C ILE A 37 -14.49 12.00 12.01
N HIS A 38 -15.52 12.39 11.25
CA HIS A 38 -16.23 13.65 11.44
C HIS A 38 -16.90 13.76 12.79
N ASP A 39 -17.60 12.73 13.23
CA ASP A 39 -18.27 12.71 14.53
C ASP A 39 -17.30 12.89 15.70
N ARG A 40 -16.03 12.49 15.51
CA ARG A 40 -15.00 12.58 16.55
C ARG A 40 -14.18 13.87 16.52
N THR A 41 -14.02 14.52 15.35
CA THR A 41 -13.19 15.73 15.23
C THR A 41 -13.95 17.03 15.38
N GLY A 42 -15.27 16.98 15.49
CA GLY A 42 -16.12 18.17 15.46
C GLY A 42 -16.19 18.74 14.04
N TYR A 43 -17.40 18.91 13.59
CA TYR A 43 -17.77 19.09 12.20
C TYR A 43 -17.36 20.46 11.60
N LEU A 44 -17.15 20.48 10.29
CA LEU A 44 -17.25 21.64 9.38
C LEU A 44 -16.00 22.50 9.16
N GLY A 45 -14.87 21.85 8.90
CA GLY A 45 -13.71 22.58 8.36
C GLY A 45 -13.05 23.54 9.35
N GLN A 46 -13.45 23.50 10.61
CA GLN A 46 -12.78 24.22 11.68
C GLN A 46 -11.71 23.33 12.28
N PHE A 47 -10.45 23.59 11.88
CA PHE A 47 -9.31 22.92 12.50
C PHE A 47 -9.15 23.37 13.96
N HIS A 48 -9.60 22.53 14.89
CA HIS A 48 -9.35 22.71 16.30
C HIS A 48 -8.39 21.65 16.81
N ILE A 49 -7.12 21.99 16.96
CA ILE A 49 -6.06 21.06 17.38
C ILE A 49 -6.41 20.26 18.64
N ARG A 50 -7.17 20.84 19.56
CA ARG A 50 -7.61 20.14 20.79
C ARG A 50 -8.58 19.00 20.47
N HIS A 51 -9.52 19.20 19.54
CA HIS A 51 -10.46 18.15 19.12
C HIS A 51 -9.76 17.04 18.38
N VAL A 52 -8.85 17.38 17.46
CA VAL A 52 -8.04 16.40 16.73
C VAL A 52 -7.19 15.59 17.71
N TRP A 53 -6.54 16.24 18.68
CA TRP A 53 -5.76 15.55 19.70
C TRP A 53 -6.61 14.61 20.55
N LYS A 54 -7.79 15.07 20.99
CA LYS A 54 -8.75 14.22 21.72
C LYS A 54 -9.16 13.01 20.87
N ALA A 55 -9.50 13.21 19.59
CA ALA A 55 -9.85 12.13 18.68
C ALA A 55 -8.70 11.10 18.53
N CYS A 56 -7.44 11.54 18.46
CA CYS A 56 -6.28 10.65 18.45
C CYS A 56 -6.17 9.82 19.73
N VAL A 57 -6.34 10.46 20.90
CA VAL A 57 -6.30 9.78 22.20
C VAL A 57 -7.45 8.79 22.33
N ASP A 58 -8.67 9.19 21.98
CA ASP A 58 -9.86 8.35 22.03
C ASP A 58 -9.72 7.16 21.07
N SER A 59 -9.17 7.38 19.88
CA SER A 59 -8.90 6.30 18.93
C SER A 59 -7.88 5.30 19.48
N TYR A 60 -6.79 5.78 20.10
CA TYR A 60 -5.79 4.92 20.72
C TYR A 60 -6.37 4.07 21.85
N LEU A 61 -7.24 4.67 22.68
CA LEU A 61 -7.81 4.00 23.86
C LEU A 61 -8.98 3.07 23.51
N TYR A 62 -9.79 3.42 22.50
CA TYR A 62 -11.09 2.77 22.31
C TYR A 62 -11.34 2.19 20.93
N TRP A 63 -10.47 2.48 19.91
CA TRP A 63 -10.77 2.06 18.54
C TRP A 63 -9.57 1.59 17.74
N ASN A 64 -8.79 2.52 17.16
CA ASN A 64 -7.74 2.20 16.18
C ASN A 64 -6.45 2.95 16.51
N PRO A 65 -5.43 2.26 17.05
CA PRO A 65 -4.19 2.90 17.50
C PRO A 65 -3.21 3.23 16.37
N ARG A 66 -3.55 2.96 15.11
CA ARG A 66 -2.63 3.15 13.98
C ARG A 66 -2.31 4.62 13.77
N LEU A 67 -1.04 4.92 13.49
CA LEU A 67 -0.63 6.29 13.12
C LEU A 67 -1.34 6.81 11.87
N GLY A 68 -1.71 5.94 10.93
CA GLY A 68 -2.49 6.30 9.76
C GLY A 68 -3.88 6.85 10.11
N GLU A 69 -4.54 6.29 11.13
CA GLU A 69 -5.82 6.78 11.65
C GLU A 69 -5.65 8.16 12.29
N MET A 70 -4.60 8.32 13.11
CA MET A 70 -4.30 9.61 13.72
C MET A 70 -4.01 10.69 12.66
N ALA A 71 -3.25 10.32 11.62
CA ALA A 71 -3.00 11.22 10.48
C ALA A 71 -4.29 11.55 9.72
N ALA A 72 -5.25 10.61 9.64
CA ALA A 72 -6.54 10.85 9.00
C ALA A 72 -7.34 11.94 9.73
N PHE A 73 -7.32 11.99 11.06
CA PHE A 73 -7.97 13.07 11.82
C PHE A 73 -7.41 14.46 11.46
N PHE A 74 -6.08 14.58 11.32
CA PHE A 74 -5.45 15.84 10.93
C PHE A 74 -5.83 16.24 9.49
N ILE A 75 -5.76 15.29 8.55
CA ILE A 75 -6.05 15.58 7.14
C ILE A 75 -7.55 15.85 6.91
N THR A 76 -8.44 15.17 7.63
CA THR A 76 -9.88 15.42 7.53
C THR A 76 -10.26 16.79 8.08
N SER A 77 -9.55 17.24 9.13
CA SER A 77 -9.71 18.60 9.69
C SER A 77 -9.01 19.69 8.89
N ALA A 78 -8.13 19.33 7.94
CA ALA A 78 -7.44 20.28 7.08
C ALA A 78 -8.29 20.68 5.85
N PRO A 79 -8.00 21.82 5.20
CA PRO A 79 -8.64 22.19 3.95
C PRO A 79 -8.55 21.07 2.90
N ARG A 80 -9.65 20.82 2.19
CA ARG A 80 -9.74 19.75 1.17
C ARG A 80 -8.57 19.76 0.17
N LEU A 81 -8.12 20.96 -0.25
CA LEU A 81 -7.03 21.13 -1.17
C LEU A 81 -5.75 20.41 -0.72
N VAL A 82 -5.48 20.37 0.58
CA VAL A 82 -4.27 19.73 1.13
C VAL A 82 -4.27 18.24 0.78
N TRP A 83 -5.37 17.53 1.04
CA TRP A 83 -5.48 16.11 0.69
C TRP A 83 -5.50 15.90 -0.82
N THR A 84 -6.25 16.73 -1.56
CA THR A 84 -6.38 16.64 -3.02
C THR A 84 -5.04 16.69 -3.74
N VAL A 85 -4.12 17.54 -3.26
CA VAL A 85 -2.77 17.66 -3.83
C VAL A 85 -1.84 16.56 -3.33
N LEU A 86 -1.85 16.29 -2.03
CA LEU A 86 -0.89 15.36 -1.43
C LEU A 86 -1.19 13.91 -1.76
N ASN A 87 -2.45 13.50 -1.86
CA ASN A 87 -2.81 12.11 -2.10
C ASN A 87 -2.24 11.53 -3.42
N PRO A 88 -2.39 12.18 -4.58
CA PRO A 88 -1.73 11.74 -5.82
C PRO A 88 -0.21 11.68 -5.71
N VAL A 89 0.40 12.60 -4.98
CA VAL A 89 1.86 12.62 -4.74
C VAL A 89 2.29 11.40 -3.93
N PHE A 90 1.55 11.05 -2.87
CA PHE A 90 1.84 9.86 -2.07
C PHE A 90 1.61 8.55 -2.83
N VAL A 91 0.57 8.49 -3.67
CA VAL A 91 0.34 7.33 -4.57
C VAL A 91 1.53 7.16 -5.52
N LEU A 92 1.97 8.23 -6.17
CA LEU A 92 3.13 8.18 -7.06
C LEU A 92 4.42 7.81 -6.31
N ALA A 93 4.63 8.39 -5.11
CA ALA A 93 5.78 8.09 -4.27
C ALA A 93 5.77 6.63 -3.81
N LEU A 94 4.59 6.05 -3.52
CA LEU A 94 4.46 4.63 -3.20
C LEU A 94 4.85 3.75 -4.39
N VAL A 95 4.33 4.03 -5.59
CA VAL A 95 4.68 3.27 -6.80
C VAL A 95 6.17 3.40 -7.11
N LEU A 96 6.73 4.60 -6.97
CA LEU A 96 8.18 4.83 -7.13
C LEU A 96 8.98 4.04 -6.09
N GLY A 97 8.51 4.05 -4.85
CA GLY A 97 9.08 3.26 -3.77
C GLY A 97 9.05 1.76 -4.06
N LEU A 98 7.94 1.23 -4.59
CA LEU A 98 7.82 -0.18 -5.02
C LEU A 98 8.79 -0.52 -6.15
N TYR A 99 8.95 0.38 -7.12
CA TYR A 99 9.95 0.21 -8.18
C TYR A 99 11.37 0.14 -7.61
N VAL A 100 11.70 1.02 -6.66
CA VAL A 100 13.02 1.03 -6.00
C VAL A 100 13.18 -0.21 -5.13
N LEU A 101 12.14 -0.66 -4.42
CA LEU A 101 12.14 -1.90 -3.63
C LEU A 101 12.42 -3.10 -4.53
N ALA A 102 11.78 -3.16 -5.68
CA ALA A 102 11.98 -4.22 -6.65
C ALA A 102 13.42 -4.23 -7.21
N LEU A 103 13.91 -3.10 -7.70
CA LEU A 103 15.12 -3.05 -8.53
C LEU A 103 16.36 -2.46 -7.82
N GLY A 104 16.21 -1.90 -6.63
CA GLY A 104 17.29 -1.25 -5.86
C GLY A 104 17.80 0.05 -6.48
N ARG A 105 17.08 0.64 -7.43
CA ARG A 105 17.47 1.87 -8.15
C ARG A 105 16.25 2.61 -8.67
N MET A 106 16.39 3.92 -8.91
CA MET A 106 15.38 4.75 -9.54
C MET A 106 15.11 4.36 -11.01
N PRO A 107 13.89 4.60 -11.53
CA PRO A 107 13.55 4.35 -12.92
C PRO A 107 14.36 5.24 -13.85
N ASN A 108 14.98 4.64 -14.87
CA ASN A 108 15.65 5.37 -15.92
C ASN A 108 14.77 5.39 -17.17
N LEU A 109 13.94 6.44 -17.31
CA LEU A 109 13.01 6.59 -18.43
C LEU A 109 13.68 6.88 -19.77
N ARG A 110 15.00 7.07 -19.79
CA ARG A 110 15.79 7.19 -21.03
C ARG A 110 16.25 5.84 -21.57
N ARG A 111 16.13 4.77 -20.78
CA ARG A 111 16.42 3.39 -21.19
C ARG A 111 15.11 2.65 -21.38
N GLU A 112 15.00 1.95 -22.48
CA GLU A 112 13.78 1.24 -22.86
C GLU A 112 13.29 0.28 -21.78
N CYS A 113 14.15 -0.59 -21.26
CA CYS A 113 13.83 -1.49 -20.16
C CYS A 113 13.32 -0.73 -18.93
N GLY A 114 13.96 0.39 -18.56
CA GLY A 114 13.54 1.20 -17.41
C GLY A 114 12.17 1.84 -17.61
N ALA A 115 11.90 2.36 -18.81
CA ALA A 115 10.63 2.99 -19.16
C ALA A 115 9.46 1.98 -19.17
N TRP A 116 9.64 0.81 -19.77
CA TRP A 116 8.61 -0.23 -19.78
C TRP A 116 8.39 -0.87 -18.42
N THR A 117 9.46 -1.08 -17.65
CA THR A 117 9.32 -1.60 -16.26
C THR A 117 8.63 -0.60 -15.35
N TRP A 118 8.87 0.71 -15.51
CA TRP A 118 8.15 1.75 -14.79
C TRP A 118 6.66 1.74 -15.15
N LEU A 119 6.33 1.73 -16.43
CA LEU A 119 4.95 1.70 -16.90
C LEU A 119 4.23 0.43 -16.43
N PHE A 120 4.91 -0.72 -16.45
CA PHE A 120 4.38 -1.97 -15.90
C PHE A 120 4.06 -1.83 -14.41
N ALA A 121 5.01 -1.33 -13.60
CA ALA A 121 4.83 -1.18 -12.15
C ALA A 121 3.66 -0.25 -11.80
N LEU A 122 3.55 0.90 -12.48
CA LEU A 122 2.47 1.86 -12.31
C LEU A 122 1.12 1.25 -12.69
N SER A 123 1.03 0.66 -13.88
CA SER A 123 -0.21 0.08 -14.39
C SER A 123 -0.65 -1.15 -13.58
N MET A 124 0.31 -1.97 -13.15
CA MET A 124 0.06 -3.12 -12.30
C MET A 124 -0.49 -2.69 -10.92
N PHE A 125 0.07 -1.65 -10.32
CA PHE A 125 -0.43 -1.11 -9.06
C PHE A 125 -1.88 -0.63 -9.20
N VAL A 126 -2.19 0.17 -10.21
CA VAL A 126 -3.52 0.79 -10.36
C VAL A 126 -4.57 -0.22 -10.81
N SER A 127 -4.27 -1.09 -11.81
CA SER A 127 -5.28 -1.99 -12.40
C SER A 127 -5.43 -3.32 -11.67
N ALA A 128 -4.37 -3.85 -11.10
CA ALA A 128 -4.35 -5.15 -10.44
C ALA A 128 -4.19 -5.06 -8.92
N GLY A 129 -3.82 -3.90 -8.37
CA GLY A 129 -3.68 -3.69 -6.94
C GLY A 129 -4.96 -3.96 -6.17
N VAL A 130 -4.80 -4.45 -4.94
CA VAL A 130 -5.92 -4.81 -4.06
C VAL A 130 -6.64 -3.56 -3.60
N THR A 131 -7.94 -3.49 -3.85
CA THR A 131 -8.83 -2.40 -3.37
C THR A 131 -8.27 -0.98 -3.55
N VAL A 132 -7.52 -0.75 -4.64
CA VAL A 132 -6.87 0.54 -4.90
C VAL A 132 -7.87 1.70 -4.89
N TYR A 133 -9.08 1.48 -5.45
CA TYR A 133 -10.15 2.47 -5.42
C TYR A 133 -10.55 2.87 -3.99
N TYR A 134 -10.68 1.93 -3.07
CA TYR A 134 -11.01 2.21 -1.68
C TYR A 134 -9.85 2.89 -0.94
N VAL A 135 -8.66 2.28 -0.97
CA VAL A 135 -7.53 2.77 -0.18
C VAL A 135 -6.86 4.04 -0.73
N CYS A 136 -6.99 4.30 -2.04
CA CYS A 136 -6.41 5.50 -2.65
C CYS A 136 -7.40 6.67 -2.75
N LEU A 137 -8.71 6.41 -2.68
CA LEU A 137 -9.73 7.38 -3.03
C LEU A 137 -10.59 7.83 -1.84
N THR A 138 -10.44 7.19 -0.67
CA THR A 138 -11.01 7.67 0.60
C THR A 138 -9.91 8.28 1.47
N ARG A 139 -10.24 9.29 2.27
CA ARG A 139 -9.25 9.97 3.11
C ARG A 139 -8.70 9.03 4.19
N ALA A 140 -9.57 8.36 4.93
CA ALA A 140 -9.16 7.40 5.95
C ALA A 140 -8.38 6.22 5.35
N GLY A 141 -8.85 5.67 4.22
CA GLY A 141 -8.16 4.60 3.51
C GLY A 141 -6.78 5.02 3.03
N SER A 142 -6.64 6.20 2.40
CA SER A 142 -5.35 6.66 1.91
C SER A 142 -4.36 6.92 3.04
N MET A 143 -4.78 7.50 4.16
CA MET A 143 -3.91 7.69 5.33
C MET A 143 -3.46 6.36 5.94
N ASN A 144 -4.42 5.45 6.17
CA ASN A 144 -4.13 4.18 6.83
C ASN A 144 -3.32 3.19 5.98
N TYR A 145 -3.38 3.30 4.64
CA TYR A 145 -2.79 2.29 3.76
C TYR A 145 -1.81 2.85 2.73
N VAL A 146 -2.15 3.93 2.03
CA VAL A 146 -1.29 4.48 0.96
C VAL A 146 -0.14 5.29 1.54
N TRP A 147 -0.43 6.26 2.41
CA TRP A 147 0.60 7.13 2.98
C TRP A 147 1.49 6.34 3.94
N THR A 148 0.91 5.51 4.81
CA THR A 148 1.69 4.62 5.68
C THR A 148 2.44 3.55 4.89
N GLY A 149 1.84 2.97 3.85
CA GLY A 149 2.51 2.06 2.92
C GLY A 149 3.68 2.71 2.20
N CYS A 150 3.53 3.98 1.80
CA CYS A 150 4.62 4.78 1.23
C CYS A 150 5.79 4.91 2.22
N LEU A 151 5.51 5.30 3.48
CA LEU A 151 6.54 5.39 4.52
C LEU A 151 7.25 4.05 4.75
N ILE A 152 6.51 2.95 4.87
CA ILE A 152 7.03 1.60 5.08
C ILE A 152 7.92 1.17 3.90
N VAL A 153 7.47 1.36 2.66
CA VAL A 153 8.23 0.97 1.47
C VAL A 153 9.52 1.79 1.36
N TRP A 154 9.48 3.10 1.63
CA TRP A 154 10.69 3.93 1.61
C TRP A 154 11.63 3.61 2.77
N PHE A 155 11.13 3.24 3.93
CA PHE A 155 11.95 2.70 5.02
C PHE A 155 12.68 1.43 4.58
N MET A 156 11.97 0.45 3.99
CA MET A 156 12.59 -0.78 3.49
C MET A 156 13.58 -0.52 2.35
N ASN A 157 13.40 0.52 1.56
CA ASN A 157 14.34 0.94 0.51
C ASN A 157 15.70 1.37 1.05
N ILE A 158 15.78 1.85 2.29
CA ILE A 158 17.06 2.15 2.95
C ILE A 158 17.91 0.88 3.01
N TYR A 159 17.32 -0.26 3.32
CA TYR A 159 17.99 -1.56 3.40
C TYR A 159 18.21 -2.16 2.02
N ARG A 160 17.23 -2.10 1.14
CA ARG A 160 17.31 -2.63 -0.23
C ARG A 160 18.46 -2.01 -1.02
N THR A 161 18.63 -0.70 -0.96
CA THR A 161 19.67 0.02 -1.71
C THR A 161 21.08 -0.14 -1.11
N ARG A 162 21.16 -0.57 0.14
CA ARG A 162 22.43 -0.80 0.88
C ARG A 162 22.80 -2.27 1.02
N TRP A 163 21.89 -3.17 0.62
CA TRP A 163 22.13 -4.62 0.70
C TRP A 163 23.39 -5.01 -0.07
N GLY A 164 24.26 -5.74 0.60
CA GLY A 164 25.55 -6.18 0.02
C GLY A 164 26.67 -5.14 -0.03
N LYS A 165 26.41 -3.88 0.34
CA LYS A 165 27.47 -2.87 0.41
C LYS A 165 28.15 -2.92 1.77
N ARG A 166 29.49 -2.97 1.78
CA ARG A 166 30.27 -2.81 3.04
C ARG A 166 30.09 -1.38 3.56
N ILE A 167 29.55 -1.25 4.77
CA ILE A 167 29.54 0.02 5.49
C ILE A 167 30.76 0.02 6.38
N THR A 168 31.78 0.75 5.95
CA THR A 168 33.12 0.74 6.56
C THR A 168 33.26 1.64 7.80
N SER A 169 32.31 2.53 8.05
CA SER A 169 32.31 3.44 9.20
C SER A 169 30.98 3.43 9.95
N PRO A 170 30.98 3.55 11.29
CA PRO A 170 29.75 3.73 12.05
C PRO A 170 29.12 5.06 11.66
N ARG A 171 27.92 5.00 11.04
CA ARG A 171 27.11 6.16 10.67
C ARG A 171 26.04 6.37 11.71
N TRP A 172 26.37 7.01 12.82
CA TRP A 172 25.43 7.28 13.91
C TRP A 172 24.14 7.93 13.43
N GLY A 173 24.23 8.94 12.54
CA GLY A 173 23.05 9.59 11.97
C GLY A 173 22.15 8.64 11.17
N LEU A 174 22.72 7.69 10.43
CA LEU A 174 21.93 6.67 9.73
C LEU A 174 21.25 5.72 10.72
N SER A 175 21.95 5.27 11.74
CA SER A 175 21.43 4.35 12.76
C SER A 175 20.30 4.99 13.57
N SER A 176 20.50 6.24 14.04
CA SER A 176 19.47 7.01 14.74
C SER A 176 18.27 7.31 13.83
N GLY A 177 18.51 7.68 12.58
CA GLY A 177 17.45 7.88 11.58
C GLY A 177 16.64 6.61 11.32
N CYS A 178 17.31 5.44 11.23
CA CYS A 178 16.63 4.15 11.08
C CYS A 178 15.83 3.78 12.33
N LEU A 179 16.30 4.09 13.54
CA LEU A 179 15.55 3.87 14.77
C LEU A 179 14.29 4.69 14.79
N ILE A 180 14.40 6.00 14.61
CA ILE A 180 13.25 6.93 14.65
C ILE A 180 12.24 6.58 13.54
N TYR A 181 12.72 6.42 12.30
CA TYR A 181 11.84 6.07 11.18
C TYR A 181 11.17 4.70 11.38
N GLY A 182 11.90 3.73 11.95
CA GLY A 182 11.38 2.42 12.31
C GLY A 182 10.24 2.48 13.33
N ILE A 183 10.32 3.37 14.35
CA ILE A 183 9.24 3.59 15.33
C ILE A 183 7.97 4.02 14.60
N PHE A 184 8.06 5.01 13.73
CA PHE A 184 6.89 5.45 12.95
C PHE A 184 6.33 4.33 12.08
N CYS A 185 7.16 3.61 11.33
CA CYS A 185 6.71 2.52 10.47
C CYS A 185 6.08 1.36 11.27
N GLY A 186 6.66 1.02 12.43
CA GLY A 186 6.16 -0.04 13.30
C GLY A 186 4.81 0.27 13.93
N ALA A 187 4.46 1.55 14.09
CA ALA A 187 3.16 1.98 14.62
C ALA A 187 2.08 2.20 13.54
N CYS A 188 2.38 1.93 12.27
CA CYS A 188 1.45 2.22 11.16
C CYS A 188 0.41 1.13 10.93
N ASN A 189 0.80 -0.16 10.94
CA ASN A 189 -0.09 -1.26 10.57
C ASN A 189 0.46 -2.58 11.13
N GLU A 190 -0.38 -3.41 11.72
CA GLU A 190 0.00 -4.66 12.41
C GLU A 190 0.68 -5.65 11.46
N GLY A 191 0.08 -5.90 10.29
CA GLY A 191 0.63 -6.81 9.29
C GLY A 191 1.97 -6.35 8.76
N ALA A 192 2.12 -5.04 8.50
CA ALA A 192 3.38 -4.46 8.07
C ALA A 192 4.46 -4.57 9.15
N THR A 193 4.11 -4.35 10.42
CA THR A 193 5.04 -4.46 11.55
C THR A 193 5.60 -5.86 11.68
N ILE A 194 4.73 -6.87 11.63
CA ILE A 194 5.15 -8.28 11.65
C ILE A 194 5.98 -8.62 10.41
N GLY A 195 5.54 -8.17 9.23
CA GLY A 195 6.28 -8.37 7.99
C GLY A 195 7.68 -7.74 8.00
N MET A 196 7.80 -6.50 8.48
CA MET A 196 9.11 -5.83 8.62
C MET A 196 10.00 -6.57 9.63
N ALA A 197 9.45 -6.97 10.78
CA ALA A 197 10.20 -7.75 11.76
C ALA A 197 10.71 -9.06 11.16
N ALA A 198 9.87 -9.81 10.44
CA ALA A 198 10.27 -11.02 9.72
C ALA A 198 11.35 -10.73 8.67
N ALA A 199 11.22 -9.63 7.90
CA ALA A 199 12.23 -9.23 6.94
C ALA A 199 13.58 -8.96 7.61
N PHE A 200 13.61 -8.27 8.75
CA PHE A 200 14.85 -8.02 9.51
C PHE A 200 15.46 -9.31 10.04
N CYS A 201 14.65 -10.23 10.58
CA CYS A 201 15.13 -11.54 11.02
C CYS A 201 15.78 -12.34 9.86
N ILE A 202 15.13 -12.36 8.70
CA ILE A 202 15.67 -13.03 7.50
C ILE A 202 16.97 -12.34 7.04
N MET A 203 17.00 -11.01 7.03
CA MET A 203 18.20 -10.24 6.65
C MET A 203 19.37 -10.53 7.61
N ALA A 204 19.11 -10.59 8.91
CA ALA A 204 20.12 -10.91 9.91
C ALA A 204 20.62 -12.36 9.74
N ALA A 205 19.72 -13.32 9.56
CA ALA A 205 20.08 -14.72 9.33
C ALA A 205 20.92 -14.91 8.06
N VAL A 206 20.50 -14.31 6.94
CA VAL A 206 21.28 -14.35 5.67
C VAL A 206 22.62 -13.64 5.82
N GLY A 207 22.67 -12.54 6.59
CA GLY A 207 23.92 -11.84 6.91
C GLY A 207 24.90 -12.74 7.67
N MET A 208 24.42 -13.40 8.72
CA MET A 208 25.23 -14.33 9.52
C MET A 208 25.71 -15.55 8.70
N LEU A 209 24.82 -16.17 7.93
CA LEU A 209 25.17 -17.32 7.09
C LEU A 209 26.19 -17.02 5.99
N ARG A 210 26.30 -15.76 5.58
CA ARG A 210 27.27 -15.31 4.56
C ARG A 210 28.52 -14.67 5.15
N ASP A 211 28.78 -14.87 6.44
CA ASP A 211 29.89 -14.25 7.20
C ASP A 211 29.97 -12.71 7.02
N ARG A 212 28.82 -12.07 6.86
CA ARG A 212 28.72 -10.63 6.71
C ARG A 212 28.30 -10.02 8.05
N ARG A 213 29.06 -9.07 8.53
CA ARG A 213 28.66 -8.27 9.70
C ARG A 213 27.40 -7.46 9.35
N VAL A 214 26.33 -7.70 10.10
CA VAL A 214 25.09 -6.91 9.99
C VAL A 214 25.36 -5.54 10.59
N GLY A 215 25.15 -4.48 9.80
CA GLY A 215 25.44 -3.12 10.25
C GLY A 215 24.48 -2.65 11.35
N ALA A 216 24.96 -1.79 12.26
CA ALA A 216 24.19 -1.26 13.38
C ALA A 216 22.85 -0.63 12.94
N TYR A 217 22.78 0.01 11.77
CA TYR A 217 21.55 0.60 11.24
C TYR A 217 20.41 -0.43 11.01
N VAL A 218 20.75 -1.71 10.78
CA VAL A 218 19.75 -2.79 10.63
C VAL A 218 19.14 -3.11 11.99
N TRP A 219 19.98 -3.24 13.03
CA TRP A 219 19.52 -3.49 14.40
C TRP A 219 18.75 -2.31 14.97
N CYS A 220 19.19 -1.07 14.70
CA CYS A 220 18.46 0.13 15.07
C CYS A 220 17.09 0.21 14.38
N GLY A 221 17.02 -0.14 13.10
CA GLY A 221 15.73 -0.19 12.38
C GLY A 221 14.82 -1.27 12.92
N PHE A 222 15.34 -2.47 13.21
CA PHE A 222 14.59 -3.54 13.86
C PHE A 222 14.07 -3.12 15.24
N ALA A 223 14.93 -2.53 16.08
CA ALA A 223 14.54 -2.01 17.38
C ALA A 223 13.45 -0.92 17.25
N GLY A 224 13.58 -0.03 16.26
CA GLY A 224 12.56 0.97 15.97
C GLY A 224 11.21 0.35 15.62
N VAL A 225 11.19 -0.62 14.71
CA VAL A 225 9.96 -1.35 14.34
C VAL A 225 9.37 -2.08 15.54
N ALA A 226 10.20 -2.69 16.39
CA ALA A 226 9.73 -3.37 17.60
C ALA A 226 9.10 -2.38 18.60
N LEU A 227 9.71 -1.22 18.81
CA LEU A 227 9.17 -0.16 19.69
C LEU A 227 7.86 0.42 19.15
N GLY A 228 7.77 0.70 17.84
CA GLY A 228 6.54 1.14 17.20
C GLY A 228 5.45 0.07 17.25
N GLY A 229 5.83 -1.20 17.04
CA GLY A 229 4.93 -2.34 17.21
C GLY A 229 4.44 -2.49 18.65
N LEU A 230 5.31 -2.29 19.64
CA LEU A 230 4.90 -2.30 21.03
C LEU A 230 3.85 -1.23 21.34
N PHE A 231 4.05 0.00 20.84
CA PHE A 231 3.05 1.05 20.92
C PHE A 231 1.70 0.61 20.32
N LEU A 232 1.73 -0.03 19.14
CA LEU A 232 0.52 -0.47 18.43
C LEU A 232 -0.19 -1.63 19.16
N PHE A 233 0.56 -2.67 19.54
CA PHE A 233 0.00 -3.88 20.15
C PHE A 233 -0.35 -3.71 21.64
N ALA A 234 0.22 -2.75 22.33
CA ALA A 234 -0.15 -2.44 23.72
C ALA A 234 -1.39 -1.53 23.84
N ALA A 235 -1.91 -0.99 22.73
CA ALA A 235 -3.02 -0.06 22.74
C ALA A 235 -4.34 -0.73 23.14
N PRO A 236 -5.08 -0.20 24.14
CA PRO A 236 -6.38 -0.74 24.53
C PRO A 236 -7.40 -0.75 23.40
N GLY A 237 -7.38 0.27 22.52
CA GLY A 237 -8.29 0.40 21.38
C GLY A 237 -8.21 -0.76 20.39
N LEU A 238 -7.03 -1.38 20.22
CA LEU A 238 -6.91 -2.58 19.39
C LEU A 238 -7.79 -3.71 19.92
N TYR A 239 -7.77 -3.96 21.21
CA TYR A 239 -8.53 -5.05 21.85
C TYR A 239 -10.02 -4.72 21.94
N SER A 240 -10.39 -3.45 22.19
CA SER A 240 -11.78 -3.01 22.15
C SER A 240 -12.39 -3.24 20.77
N ARG A 241 -11.67 -2.90 19.71
CA ARG A 241 -12.09 -3.14 18.32
C ARG A 241 -12.27 -4.62 18.01
N LEU A 242 -11.39 -5.49 18.48
CA LEU A 242 -11.50 -6.95 18.27
C LEU A 242 -12.79 -7.52 18.86
N GLY A 243 -13.30 -6.97 19.95
CA GLY A 243 -14.58 -7.35 20.57
C GLY A 243 -15.80 -7.01 19.71
N HIS A 244 -15.70 -6.04 18.81
CA HIS A 244 -16.76 -5.65 17.86
C HIS A 244 -16.67 -6.39 16.52
N ASP A 245 -15.54 -7.04 16.22
CA ASP A 245 -15.37 -7.83 14.99
C ASP A 245 -15.95 -9.22 15.19
N LEU A 246 -17.03 -9.56 14.42
CA LEU A 246 -17.72 -10.84 14.54
C LEU A 246 -16.81 -12.04 14.27
N GLY A 247 -15.91 -11.94 13.31
CA GLY A 247 -14.96 -13.01 12.99
C GLY A 247 -13.95 -13.24 14.11
N ALA A 248 -13.38 -12.15 14.65
CA ALA A 248 -12.43 -12.22 15.77
C ALA A 248 -13.09 -12.79 17.02
N SER A 249 -14.31 -12.35 17.35
CA SER A 249 -15.05 -12.83 18.53
C SER A 249 -15.37 -14.31 18.43
N GLU A 250 -15.66 -14.84 17.24
CA GLU A 250 -15.95 -16.26 17.03
C GLU A 250 -14.71 -17.13 17.20
N VAL A 251 -13.56 -16.74 16.63
CA VAL A 251 -12.29 -17.47 16.79
C VAL A 251 -11.85 -17.48 18.26
N LEU A 252 -11.91 -16.31 18.91
CA LEU A 252 -11.56 -16.19 20.34
C LEU A 252 -12.49 -17.02 21.24
N ARG A 253 -13.81 -17.08 20.92
CA ARG A 253 -14.79 -17.87 21.65
C ARG A 253 -14.59 -19.37 21.50
N LYS A 254 -14.34 -19.84 20.26
CA LYS A 254 -14.14 -21.28 19.99
C LYS A 254 -12.82 -21.77 20.58
N GLY A 255 -11.75 -20.99 20.43
CA GLY A 255 -10.41 -21.35 20.89
C GLY A 255 -9.86 -22.64 20.28
N GLY A 256 -8.63 -22.97 20.64
CA GLY A 256 -8.00 -24.23 20.28
C GLY A 256 -7.44 -24.28 18.86
N PHE A 257 -6.67 -25.35 18.60
CA PHE A 257 -5.91 -25.51 17.36
C PHE A 257 -6.79 -25.51 16.09
N CYS A 258 -7.96 -26.14 16.14
CA CYS A 258 -8.86 -26.21 14.98
C CYS A 258 -9.38 -24.82 14.55
N ALA A 259 -9.77 -23.97 15.51
CA ALA A 259 -10.24 -22.62 15.21
C ALA A 259 -9.15 -21.76 14.59
N TYR A 260 -7.92 -21.84 15.07
CA TYR A 260 -6.79 -21.14 14.50
C TYR A 260 -6.39 -21.68 13.12
N ALA A 261 -6.45 -22.97 12.90
CA ALA A 261 -6.19 -23.60 11.60
C ALA A 261 -7.25 -23.18 10.56
N GLU A 262 -8.52 -23.14 10.94
CA GLU A 262 -9.62 -22.63 10.12
C GLU A 262 -9.39 -21.15 9.75
N SER A 263 -9.10 -20.31 10.74
CA SER A 263 -8.79 -18.89 10.53
C SER A 263 -7.62 -18.68 9.57
N PHE A 264 -6.55 -19.46 9.74
CA PHE A 264 -5.40 -19.43 8.84
C PHE A 264 -5.79 -19.80 7.40
N GLY A 265 -6.60 -20.85 7.22
CA GLY A 265 -7.12 -21.27 5.92
C GLY A 265 -7.98 -20.20 5.26
N ILE A 266 -8.87 -19.56 6.02
CA ILE A 266 -9.71 -18.45 5.56
C ILE A 266 -8.83 -17.30 5.08
N LEU A 267 -7.83 -16.87 5.85
CA LEU A 267 -6.95 -15.77 5.48
C LEU A 267 -6.08 -16.11 4.26
N LEU A 268 -5.61 -17.35 4.13
CA LEU A 268 -4.89 -17.79 2.94
C LEU A 268 -5.77 -17.76 1.69
N TYR A 269 -7.02 -18.19 1.81
CA TYR A 269 -8.01 -18.08 0.73
C TYR A 269 -8.26 -16.62 0.34
N TYR A 270 -8.47 -15.75 1.33
CA TYR A 270 -8.66 -14.32 1.08
C TYR A 270 -7.43 -13.67 0.44
N HIS A 271 -6.23 -14.04 0.88
CA HIS A 271 -4.99 -13.59 0.25
C HIS A 271 -4.97 -13.97 -1.24
N ALA A 272 -5.19 -15.26 -1.55
CA ALA A 272 -5.20 -15.71 -2.94
C ALA A 272 -6.30 -15.02 -3.77
N ARG A 273 -7.51 -14.88 -3.23
CA ARG A 273 -8.65 -14.23 -3.88
C ARG A 273 -8.38 -12.73 -4.14
N MET A 274 -7.88 -12.01 -3.15
CA MET A 274 -7.65 -10.57 -3.28
C MET A 274 -6.49 -10.25 -4.22
N LEU A 275 -5.45 -11.08 -4.22
CA LEU A 275 -4.28 -10.90 -5.06
C LEU A 275 -4.39 -11.66 -6.41
N CYS A 276 -5.56 -12.24 -6.73
CA CYS A 276 -5.72 -13.08 -7.93
C CYS A 276 -5.31 -12.37 -9.22
N LYS A 277 -5.59 -11.06 -9.38
CA LYS A 277 -5.18 -10.28 -10.55
C LYS A 277 -3.65 -10.15 -10.65
N ILE A 278 -2.98 -9.91 -9.50
CA ILE A 278 -1.52 -9.82 -9.44
C ILE A 278 -0.89 -11.18 -9.77
N TYR A 279 -1.43 -12.24 -9.20
CA TYR A 279 -0.96 -13.60 -9.47
C TYR A 279 -1.22 -14.04 -10.92
N ALA A 280 -2.36 -13.66 -11.51
CA ALA A 280 -2.66 -13.95 -12.90
C ALA A 280 -1.63 -13.30 -13.85
N VAL A 281 -1.32 -12.03 -13.65
CA VAL A 281 -0.27 -11.35 -14.43
C VAL A 281 1.09 -12.01 -14.20
N SER A 282 1.43 -12.34 -12.96
CA SER A 282 2.69 -13.04 -12.63
C SER A 282 2.78 -14.42 -13.27
N ALA A 283 1.64 -15.15 -13.33
CA ALA A 283 1.56 -16.44 -14.03
C ALA A 283 1.81 -16.30 -15.54
N VAL A 284 1.24 -15.26 -16.18
CA VAL A 284 1.52 -14.93 -17.59
C VAL A 284 3.02 -14.66 -17.81
N LEU A 285 3.63 -13.85 -16.93
CA LEU A 285 5.08 -13.59 -16.99
C LEU A 285 5.90 -14.87 -16.81
N THR A 286 5.53 -15.72 -15.88
CA THR A 286 6.17 -17.03 -15.68
C THR A 286 5.98 -17.94 -16.90
N GLY A 287 4.77 -17.92 -17.49
CA GLY A 287 4.50 -18.60 -18.76
C GLY A 287 5.46 -18.17 -19.87
N PHE A 288 5.72 -16.88 -20.03
CA PHE A 288 6.70 -16.39 -21.03
C PHE A 288 8.11 -16.95 -20.79
N LEU A 289 8.53 -17.10 -19.52
CA LEU A 289 9.80 -17.75 -19.20
C LEU A 289 9.79 -19.23 -19.59
N LEU A 290 8.74 -19.96 -19.26
CA LEU A 290 8.65 -21.39 -19.58
C LEU A 290 8.56 -21.64 -21.08
N PHE A 291 7.80 -20.84 -21.82
CA PHE A 291 7.68 -20.93 -23.30
C PHE A 291 8.95 -20.50 -24.03
N SER A 292 9.93 -19.90 -23.37
CA SER A 292 11.23 -19.60 -23.98
C SER A 292 12.09 -20.85 -24.26
N GLY A 293 11.65 -22.02 -23.81
CA GLY A 293 12.33 -23.29 -23.92
C GLY A 293 13.14 -23.65 -22.66
N THR A 294 13.29 -24.94 -22.40
CA THR A 294 13.88 -25.47 -21.16
C THR A 294 15.32 -24.97 -20.94
N GLU A 295 16.15 -24.97 -21.96
CA GLU A 295 17.56 -24.55 -21.86
C GLU A 295 17.65 -23.05 -21.58
N ARG A 296 16.87 -22.22 -22.28
CA ARG A 296 16.85 -20.77 -22.06
C ARG A 296 16.31 -20.42 -20.68
N CYS A 297 15.26 -21.10 -20.23
CA CYS A 297 14.71 -20.95 -18.88
C CYS A 297 15.77 -21.26 -17.81
N ARG A 298 16.50 -22.37 -17.92
CA ARG A 298 17.59 -22.74 -16.99
C ARG A 298 18.72 -21.72 -17.02
N GLU A 299 19.12 -21.24 -18.19
CA GLU A 299 20.15 -20.20 -18.34
C GLU A 299 19.75 -18.92 -17.59
N VAL A 300 18.54 -18.42 -17.82
CA VAL A 300 18.02 -17.21 -17.17
C VAL A 300 17.94 -17.39 -15.65
N ILE A 301 17.42 -18.52 -15.16
CA ILE A 301 17.35 -18.80 -13.71
C ILE A 301 18.74 -18.84 -13.10
N ARG A 302 19.71 -19.48 -13.77
CA ARG A 302 21.10 -19.54 -13.27
C ARG A 302 21.76 -18.16 -13.24
N LYS A 303 21.58 -17.37 -14.30
CA LYS A 303 22.15 -16.02 -14.44
C LYS A 303 21.55 -15.04 -13.43
N GLU A 304 20.25 -15.12 -13.21
CA GLU A 304 19.47 -14.19 -12.37
C GLU A 304 19.10 -14.82 -10.99
N LYS A 305 19.88 -15.78 -10.53
CA LYS A 305 19.61 -16.53 -9.29
C LYS A 305 19.27 -15.64 -8.11
N GLU A 306 20.01 -14.54 -7.92
CA GLU A 306 19.73 -13.61 -6.79
C GLU A 306 18.38 -12.88 -6.97
N SER A 307 17.99 -12.57 -8.21
CA SER A 307 16.69 -11.97 -8.50
C SER A 307 15.55 -12.93 -8.18
N PHE A 308 15.69 -14.23 -8.49
CA PHE A 308 14.68 -15.25 -8.18
C PHE A 308 14.58 -15.51 -6.67
N PHE A 309 15.70 -15.56 -5.93
CA PHE A 309 15.65 -15.63 -4.48
C PHE A 309 14.97 -14.40 -3.86
N TYR A 310 15.21 -13.24 -4.44
CA TYR A 310 14.57 -12.01 -3.97
C TYR A 310 13.05 -12.00 -4.28
N ILE A 311 12.63 -12.50 -5.44
CA ILE A 311 11.20 -12.72 -5.75
C ILE A 311 10.56 -13.61 -4.70
N LEU A 312 11.18 -14.78 -4.40
CA LEU A 312 10.68 -15.71 -3.39
C LEU A 312 10.58 -15.05 -2.00
N PHE A 313 11.59 -14.27 -1.60
CA PHE A 313 11.59 -13.51 -0.36
C PHE A 313 10.41 -12.54 -0.30
N LEU A 314 10.14 -11.78 -1.37
CA LEU A 314 9.05 -10.83 -1.43
C LEU A 314 7.66 -11.53 -1.39
N LEU A 315 7.51 -12.65 -2.07
CA LEU A 315 6.28 -13.45 -2.02
C LEU A 315 6.04 -14.02 -0.63
N LEU A 316 7.07 -14.57 0.03
CA LEU A 316 7.00 -15.04 1.41
C LEU A 316 6.62 -13.91 2.37
N LEU A 317 7.20 -12.72 2.19
CA LEU A 317 6.89 -11.55 3.01
C LEU A 317 5.42 -11.13 2.86
N GLY A 318 4.90 -11.08 1.63
CA GLY A 318 3.48 -10.81 1.37
C GLY A 318 2.56 -11.83 2.03
N GLY A 319 2.91 -13.13 1.98
CA GLY A 319 2.20 -14.19 2.66
C GLY A 319 2.18 -14.02 4.18
N ILE A 320 3.34 -13.77 4.81
CA ILE A 320 3.46 -13.52 6.25
C ILE A 320 2.58 -12.34 6.67
N MET A 321 2.65 -11.22 5.95
CA MET A 321 1.85 -10.02 6.24
C MET A 321 0.34 -10.27 6.12
N SER A 322 -0.07 -11.17 5.24
CA SER A 322 -1.48 -11.52 5.05
C SER A 322 -2.01 -12.43 6.14
N VAL A 323 -1.27 -13.47 6.47
CA VAL A 323 -1.75 -14.51 7.41
C VAL A 323 -1.48 -14.18 8.88
N CYS A 324 -0.73 -13.09 9.17
CA CYS A 324 -0.42 -12.72 10.57
C CYS A 324 -1.66 -12.38 11.41
N TYR A 325 -2.79 -12.13 10.77
CA TYR A 325 -4.08 -11.89 11.44
C TYR A 325 -4.83 -13.20 11.81
N PHE A 326 -4.21 -14.38 11.63
CA PHE A 326 -4.87 -15.66 11.93
C PHE A 326 -5.41 -15.80 13.37
N PRO A 327 -4.81 -15.17 14.40
CA PRO A 327 -5.36 -15.28 15.75
C PRO A 327 -6.73 -14.59 15.90
N VAL A 328 -7.04 -13.64 15.01
CA VAL A 328 -8.25 -12.81 15.10
C VAL A 328 -9.15 -12.90 13.86
N CYS A 329 -8.76 -13.62 12.84
CA CYS A 329 -9.51 -13.88 11.60
C CYS A 329 -10.19 -12.64 10.99
N ILE A 330 -9.40 -11.61 10.67
CA ILE A 330 -9.93 -10.39 10.02
C ILE A 330 -9.77 -10.48 8.50
N PRO A 331 -10.74 -11.02 7.75
CA PRO A 331 -10.64 -11.16 6.29
C PRO A 331 -11.07 -9.87 5.57
N ALA A 332 -10.63 -8.71 6.04
CA ALA A 332 -11.00 -7.44 5.46
C ALA A 332 -10.19 -7.14 4.19
N HIS A 333 -10.86 -6.71 3.12
CA HIS A 333 -10.25 -6.41 1.81
C HIS A 333 -9.11 -5.40 1.91
N HIS A 334 -9.29 -4.31 2.64
CA HIS A 334 -8.31 -3.24 2.79
C HIS A 334 -7.07 -3.67 3.61
N VAL A 335 -7.20 -4.66 4.50
CA VAL A 335 -6.07 -5.21 5.27
C VAL A 335 -5.06 -5.90 4.33
N GLN A 336 -5.54 -6.50 3.24
CA GLN A 336 -4.70 -7.17 2.24
C GLN A 336 -3.92 -6.18 1.34
N PHE A 337 -4.21 -4.89 1.37
CA PHE A 337 -3.48 -3.90 0.57
C PHE A 337 -1.99 -3.91 0.89
N VAL A 338 -1.62 -3.85 2.18
CA VAL A 338 -0.20 -3.76 2.58
C VAL A 338 0.55 -5.06 2.23
N SER A 339 -0.10 -6.22 2.36
CA SER A 339 0.48 -7.52 1.97
C SER A 339 0.67 -7.65 0.45
N SER A 340 -0.08 -6.89 -0.36
CA SER A 340 0.06 -6.88 -1.81
C SER A 340 1.31 -6.14 -2.30
N LEU A 341 1.86 -5.20 -1.52
CA LEU A 341 2.98 -4.37 -1.92
C LEU A 341 4.25 -5.18 -2.25
N PRO A 342 4.71 -6.12 -1.40
CA PRO A 342 5.84 -6.96 -1.76
C PRO A 342 5.55 -7.89 -2.94
N VAL A 343 4.30 -8.36 -3.14
CA VAL A 343 3.92 -9.20 -4.30
C VAL A 343 3.98 -8.39 -5.60
N LEU A 344 3.53 -7.13 -5.60
CA LEU A 344 3.67 -6.20 -6.71
C LEU A 344 5.15 -5.94 -7.04
N ALA A 345 5.99 -5.76 -6.02
CA ALA A 345 7.43 -5.62 -6.20
C ALA A 345 8.04 -6.89 -6.81
N ALA A 346 7.65 -8.09 -6.36
CA ALA A 346 8.09 -9.36 -6.93
C ALA A 346 7.76 -9.49 -8.43
N SER A 347 6.52 -9.16 -8.81
CA SER A 347 6.08 -9.14 -10.22
C SER A 347 6.89 -8.14 -11.05
N THR A 348 7.24 -6.99 -10.48
CA THR A 348 8.09 -5.98 -11.13
C THR A 348 9.52 -6.48 -11.33
N VAL A 349 10.09 -7.22 -10.35
CA VAL A 349 11.39 -7.89 -10.51
C VAL A 349 11.34 -8.89 -11.65
N LEU A 350 10.33 -9.77 -11.67
CA LEU A 350 10.15 -10.79 -12.70
C LEU A 350 10.05 -10.15 -14.10
N PHE A 351 9.21 -9.13 -14.27
CA PHE A 351 9.11 -8.38 -15.52
C PHE A 351 10.47 -7.83 -15.99
N SER A 352 11.20 -7.19 -15.07
CA SER A 352 12.52 -6.62 -15.38
C SER A 352 13.56 -7.69 -15.75
N VAL A 353 13.53 -8.86 -15.10
CA VAL A 353 14.38 -10.01 -15.43
C VAL A 353 14.10 -10.50 -16.85
N LEU A 354 12.82 -10.71 -17.18
CA LEU A 354 12.41 -11.17 -18.51
C LEU A 354 12.79 -10.16 -19.60
N TYR A 355 12.53 -8.87 -19.35
CA TYR A 355 12.84 -7.81 -20.31
C TYR A 355 14.34 -7.68 -20.58
N ARG A 356 15.20 -7.74 -19.55
CA ARG A 356 16.67 -7.67 -19.68
C ARG A 356 17.26 -8.87 -20.40
N ASN A 357 16.64 -10.04 -20.27
CA ASN A 357 17.08 -11.26 -20.92
C ASN A 357 16.36 -11.51 -22.27
N GLU A 358 15.68 -10.49 -22.78
CA GLU A 358 14.98 -10.49 -24.08
C GLU A 358 13.96 -11.61 -24.24
N ILE A 359 13.35 -12.05 -23.12
CA ILE A 359 12.31 -13.07 -23.12
C ILE A 359 10.98 -12.43 -23.54
N MET A 360 10.45 -12.84 -24.70
CA MET A 360 9.11 -12.44 -25.17
C MET A 360 8.83 -10.93 -25.10
N VAL A 361 9.80 -10.08 -25.43
CA VAL A 361 9.73 -8.60 -25.25
C VAL A 361 8.45 -8.00 -25.85
N ARG A 362 8.00 -8.49 -27.02
CA ARG A 362 6.73 -8.03 -27.62
C ARG A 362 5.54 -8.38 -26.76
N GLY A 363 5.49 -9.58 -26.18
CA GLY A 363 4.46 -10.02 -25.24
C GLY A 363 4.47 -9.18 -23.94
N LEU A 364 5.66 -8.89 -23.39
CA LEU A 364 5.80 -8.04 -22.20
C LEU A 364 5.27 -6.62 -22.47
N ARG A 365 5.55 -6.05 -23.62
CA ARG A 365 4.99 -4.75 -24.02
C ARG A 365 3.48 -4.81 -24.20
N ALA A 366 2.96 -5.86 -24.84
CA ALA A 366 1.51 -6.04 -25.00
C ALA A 366 0.80 -6.13 -23.65
N VAL A 367 1.28 -6.95 -22.72
CA VAL A 367 0.76 -7.03 -21.35
C VAL A 367 0.77 -5.64 -20.68
N THR A 368 1.87 -4.91 -20.82
CA THR A 368 2.00 -3.57 -20.22
C THR A 368 1.01 -2.58 -20.82
N VAL A 369 0.82 -2.60 -22.15
CA VAL A 369 -0.15 -1.74 -22.85
C VAL A 369 -1.58 -2.09 -22.44
N CYS A 370 -1.92 -3.38 -22.33
CA CYS A 370 -3.24 -3.80 -21.83
C CYS A 370 -3.49 -3.33 -20.40
N LEU A 371 -2.51 -3.46 -19.51
CA LEU A 371 -2.61 -2.95 -18.14
C LEU A 371 -2.73 -1.42 -18.10
N ALA A 372 -1.99 -0.70 -18.92
CA ALA A 372 -2.08 0.75 -19.02
C ALA A 372 -3.46 1.19 -19.57
N GLY A 373 -3.97 0.49 -20.58
CA GLY A 373 -5.32 0.70 -21.10
C GLY A 373 -6.39 0.47 -20.04
N ALA A 374 -6.30 -0.63 -19.29
CA ALA A 374 -7.19 -0.90 -18.16
C ALA A 374 -7.08 0.18 -17.07
N THR A 375 -5.88 0.63 -16.74
CA THR A 375 -5.63 1.72 -15.78
C THR A 375 -6.35 2.99 -16.20
N LEU A 376 -6.23 3.40 -17.45
CA LEU A 376 -6.87 4.62 -17.94
C LEU A 376 -8.39 4.46 -18.04
N PHE A 377 -8.88 3.31 -18.51
CA PHE A 377 -10.32 3.02 -18.58
C PHE A 377 -10.98 3.07 -17.19
N PHE A 378 -10.47 2.31 -16.22
CA PHE A 378 -10.99 2.35 -14.86
C PHE A 378 -10.81 3.72 -14.22
N GLY A 379 -9.71 4.43 -14.52
CA GLY A 379 -9.51 5.79 -14.08
C GLY A 379 -10.63 6.73 -14.52
N VAL A 380 -11.06 6.64 -15.78
CA VAL A 380 -12.20 7.43 -16.30
C VAL A 380 -13.51 7.02 -15.60
N VAL A 381 -13.79 5.70 -15.50
CA VAL A 381 -15.01 5.20 -14.84
C VAL A 381 -15.08 5.69 -13.40
N PHE A 382 -14.00 5.57 -12.62
CA PHE A 382 -13.96 6.08 -11.25
C PHE A 382 -14.06 7.62 -11.18
N THR A 383 -13.51 8.34 -12.16
CA THR A 383 -13.67 9.80 -12.21
C THR A 383 -15.13 10.19 -12.35
N LEU A 384 -15.88 9.52 -13.24
CA LEU A 384 -17.31 9.77 -13.43
C LEU A 384 -18.11 9.41 -12.17
N GLU A 385 -17.81 8.27 -11.54
CA GLU A 385 -18.44 7.85 -10.28
C GLU A 385 -18.20 8.87 -9.17
N TYR A 386 -16.95 9.24 -8.93
CA TYR A 386 -16.61 10.18 -7.86
C TYR A 386 -17.11 11.60 -8.14
N TYR A 387 -17.15 12.03 -9.39
CA TYR A 387 -17.79 13.29 -9.75
C TYR A 387 -19.29 13.27 -9.40
N HIS A 388 -19.99 12.20 -9.75
CA HIS A 388 -21.43 12.06 -9.48
C HIS A 388 -21.71 12.00 -7.96
N VAL A 389 -21.06 11.08 -7.25
CA VAL A 389 -21.20 10.91 -5.80
C VAL A 389 -20.73 12.14 -5.04
N GLY A 390 -19.59 12.73 -5.44
CA GLY A 390 -19.03 13.91 -4.80
C GLY A 390 -19.90 15.15 -4.98
N SER A 391 -20.53 15.32 -6.14
CA SER A 391 -21.46 16.42 -6.35
C SER A 391 -22.67 16.34 -5.42
N GLN A 392 -23.22 15.14 -5.21
CA GLN A 392 -24.31 14.91 -4.25
C GLN A 392 -23.84 15.13 -2.80
N ALA A 393 -22.63 14.67 -2.46
CA ALA A 393 -22.05 14.88 -1.14
C ALA A 393 -21.84 16.37 -0.83
N PHE A 394 -21.39 17.18 -1.80
CA PHE A 394 -21.26 18.63 -1.63
C PHE A 394 -22.58 19.32 -1.35
N GLN A 395 -23.63 18.96 -2.12
CA GLN A 395 -24.99 19.49 -1.89
C GLN A 395 -25.50 19.11 -0.51
N ARG A 396 -25.26 17.86 -0.09
CA ARG A 396 -25.63 17.39 1.24
C ARG A 396 -24.89 18.13 2.35
N GLU A 397 -23.59 18.34 2.22
CA GLU A 397 -22.79 19.13 3.15
C GLU A 397 -23.32 20.57 3.30
N GLU A 398 -23.68 21.20 2.20
CA GLU A 398 -24.25 22.55 2.19
C GLU A 398 -25.62 22.61 2.91
N LEU A 399 -26.49 21.63 2.68
CA LEU A 399 -27.79 21.51 3.37
C LEU A 399 -27.62 21.31 4.88
N ILE A 400 -26.70 20.41 5.28
CA ILE A 400 -26.40 20.19 6.69
C ILE A 400 -25.86 21.48 7.33
N HIS A 401 -24.96 22.17 6.65
CA HIS A 401 -24.38 23.41 7.18
C HIS A 401 -25.43 24.49 7.40
N LYS A 402 -26.33 24.66 6.43
CA LYS A 402 -27.44 25.60 6.52
C LYS A 402 -28.39 25.25 7.69
N ALA A 403 -28.76 23.97 7.80
CA ALA A 403 -29.64 23.52 8.88
C ALA A 403 -29.04 23.74 10.28
N PHE A 404 -27.75 23.51 10.45
CA PHE A 404 -27.06 23.80 11.72
C PHE A 404 -27.03 25.30 12.03
N GLN A 405 -26.85 26.17 11.04
CA GLN A 405 -26.93 27.61 11.23
C GLN A 405 -28.33 28.06 11.66
N GLU A 406 -29.38 27.35 11.23
CA GLU A 406 -30.78 27.56 11.57
C GLU A 406 -31.17 26.91 12.92
N GLY A 407 -30.21 26.23 13.59
CA GLY A 407 -30.44 25.57 14.90
C GLY A 407 -31.06 24.17 14.80
N ASN A 408 -31.17 23.60 13.59
CA ASN A 408 -31.64 22.21 13.40
C ASN A 408 -30.44 21.25 13.55
N LEU A 409 -30.42 20.47 14.63
CA LEU A 409 -29.34 19.54 14.96
C LEU A 409 -29.49 18.16 14.30
N GLU A 410 -30.67 17.87 13.73
CA GLU A 410 -30.99 16.59 13.06
C GLU A 410 -31.61 16.85 11.67
N PRO A 411 -30.87 17.43 10.70
CA PRO A 411 -31.40 17.74 9.42
C PRO A 411 -31.66 16.46 8.59
N GLU A 412 -32.82 16.38 7.97
CA GLU A 412 -33.10 15.39 6.94
C GLU A 412 -32.33 15.77 5.66
N VAL A 413 -31.51 14.85 5.17
CA VAL A 413 -30.70 15.07 3.96
C VAL A 413 -30.89 13.93 2.96
N PRO A 414 -30.83 14.22 1.65
CA PRO A 414 -30.98 13.20 0.62
C PRO A 414 -29.92 12.10 0.74
N SER A 415 -30.29 10.86 0.42
CA SER A 415 -29.32 9.77 0.28
C SER A 415 -28.43 10.00 -0.92
N ILE A 416 -27.19 9.55 -0.84
CA ILE A 416 -26.25 9.58 -1.96
C ILE A 416 -26.48 8.31 -2.80
N SER A 417 -26.67 8.48 -4.11
CA SER A 417 -26.87 7.37 -5.05
C SER A 417 -25.63 7.16 -5.91
N PRO A 418 -25.04 5.96 -5.93
CA PRO A 418 -23.92 5.65 -6.82
C PRO A 418 -24.36 5.61 -8.29
N LEU A 419 -23.41 5.81 -9.23
CA LEU A 419 -23.67 5.74 -10.66
C LEU A 419 -23.44 4.33 -11.22
N PHE A 420 -22.34 3.68 -10.80
CA PHE A 420 -21.90 2.38 -11.32
C PHE A 420 -21.70 1.31 -10.25
N PHE A 421 -21.41 1.70 -9.01
CA PHE A 421 -20.96 0.77 -7.97
C PHE A 421 -21.82 0.83 -6.72
N ASP A 422 -22.81 -0.07 -6.62
CA ASP A 422 -23.56 -0.26 -5.39
C ASP A 422 -22.64 -0.67 -4.25
N GLY A 423 -22.62 0.09 -3.16
CA GLY A 423 -21.84 -0.19 -1.95
C GLY A 423 -20.52 0.58 -1.81
N THR A 424 -20.18 1.51 -2.73
CA THR A 424 -19.00 2.39 -2.55
C THR A 424 -19.23 3.56 -1.60
N VAL A 425 -20.45 3.75 -1.12
CA VAL A 425 -20.91 4.94 -0.36
C VAL A 425 -21.70 4.55 0.90
N SER A 426 -21.49 3.36 1.45
CA SER A 426 -22.04 2.99 2.77
C SER A 426 -21.18 3.41 3.93
#